data_9c5fe36aba995027478262544c74f8c3
#
_entry.id   9c5fe36aba995027478262544c74f8c3
#
_cell.length_a   1.000
_cell.length_b   1.000
_cell.length_c   1.000
_cell.angle_alpha   90.00
_cell.angle_beta   90.00
_cell.angle_gamma   90.00
#
_symmetry.space_group_name_H-M   'P 1'
#
loop_
_entity.id
_entity.type
_entity.pdbx_description
1 polymer ?
#
loop_
_entity_poly.entity_id
_entity_poly.type
_entity_poly.pdbx_seq_one_letter_code
_entity_poly.pdbx_strand_id
1 'polypeptide(L)'
;MMMYTLTAWLNLINFNIKKLNYVVVLGAGLIGKKVTPLLASRIDRGIEIYHKNPGSKLIMSGGQGPDEEIPESHAMAAYAEEHGVPQSDIIIEDRSKTTNQNLRFSHQLMQPDSTFCIVTNSYHVYRALVLAKRQGLKCIGYGAKTKWYFTLNAFIREFIAYLVITKRMQCTSLASLP
;
A
#
# COMPACT_ATOMS: atom_id res chain seq x y z
N MET A 1 -4.92 20.34 -9.32
CA MET A 1 -4.52 19.22 -10.20
C MET A 1 -3.01 19.16 -10.42
N MET A 2 -2.33 20.23 -10.82
CA MET A 2 -0.85 20.28 -11.00
C MET A 2 -0.06 19.85 -9.75
N MET A 3 -0.41 20.31 -8.56
CA MET A 3 0.28 19.91 -7.31
C MET A 3 0.15 18.42 -7.01
N TYR A 4 -1.00 17.81 -7.29
CA TYR A 4 -1.19 16.38 -7.09
C TYR A 4 -0.34 15.54 -8.06
N THR A 5 -0.29 15.93 -9.33
CA THR A 5 0.56 15.26 -10.32
C THR A 5 2.03 15.45 -10.03
N LEU A 6 2.45 16.64 -9.59
CA LEU A 6 3.82 16.92 -9.19
C LEU A 6 4.25 16.12 -7.96
N THR A 7 3.40 16.03 -6.93
CA THR A 7 3.69 15.22 -5.73
C THR A 7 3.65 13.72 -6.03
N ALA A 8 2.75 13.26 -6.89
CA ALA A 8 2.76 11.89 -7.37
C ALA A 8 4.03 11.58 -8.17
N TRP A 9 4.50 12.52 -8.98
CA TRP A 9 5.74 12.38 -9.75
C TRP A 9 7.00 12.44 -8.86
N LEU A 10 7.04 13.31 -7.87
CA LEU A 10 8.14 13.37 -6.88
C LEU A 10 8.23 12.10 -6.03
N ASN A 11 7.10 11.44 -5.75
CA ASN A 11 7.10 10.13 -5.06
C ASN A 11 7.59 8.97 -5.96
N LEU A 12 7.75 9.17 -7.26
CA LEU A 12 8.43 8.22 -8.15
C LEU A 12 9.96 8.32 -8.04
N ILE A 13 10.49 9.43 -7.51
CA ILE A 13 11.91 9.60 -7.23
C ILE A 13 12.20 8.87 -5.92
N ASN A 14 12.70 7.64 -6.06
CA ASN A 14 13.09 6.81 -4.92
C ASN A 14 14.26 7.45 -4.17
N PHE A 15 13.98 8.10 -3.06
CA PHE A 15 15.00 8.38 -2.07
C PHE A 15 15.43 7.04 -1.46
N ASN A 16 16.70 6.72 -1.65
CA ASN A 16 17.33 5.51 -1.12
C ASN A 16 17.36 5.64 0.42
N ILE A 17 16.37 5.07 1.11
CA ILE A 17 16.26 5.21 2.55
C ILE A 17 16.91 4.02 3.24
N LYS A 18 17.67 4.38 4.26
CA LYS A 18 18.40 3.49 5.15
C LYS A 18 17.49 2.38 5.67
N LYS A 19 17.95 1.14 5.50
CA LYS A 19 17.49 -0.12 6.11
C LYS A 19 16.00 -0.15 6.55
N LEU A 20 15.17 -0.74 5.72
CA LEU A 20 13.77 -1.02 6.04
C LEU A 20 13.68 -2.32 6.86
N ASN A 21 12.82 -2.32 7.89
CA ASN A 21 12.49 -3.53 8.64
C ASN A 21 11.30 -4.27 8.02
N TYR A 22 10.36 -3.52 7.45
CA TYR A 22 9.17 -4.10 6.83
C TYR A 22 8.83 -3.45 5.49
N VAL A 23 8.32 -4.27 4.58
CA VAL A 23 7.77 -3.86 3.29
C VAL A 23 6.30 -4.27 3.26
N VAL A 24 5.38 -3.32 3.34
CA VAL A 24 3.94 -3.56 3.32
C VAL A 24 3.42 -3.47 1.90
N VAL A 25 2.93 -4.58 1.36
CA VAL A 25 2.29 -4.63 0.04
C VAL A 25 0.78 -4.59 0.22
N LEU A 26 0.14 -3.55 -0.34
CA LEU A 26 -1.31 -3.39 -0.25
C LEU A 26 -2.04 -4.17 -1.33
N GLY A 27 -3.11 -4.83 -0.98
CA GLY A 27 -4.01 -5.54 -1.89
C GLY A 27 -4.67 -4.65 -2.95
N ALA A 28 -5.10 -5.24 -4.05
CA ALA A 28 -5.72 -4.57 -5.21
C ALA A 28 -6.90 -5.35 -5.83
N GLY A 29 -7.35 -6.38 -5.17
CA GLY A 29 -8.41 -7.28 -5.65
C GLY A 29 -7.88 -8.51 -6.37
N LEU A 30 -8.59 -9.63 -6.18
CA LEU A 30 -8.41 -10.89 -6.88
C LEU A 30 -9.47 -11.06 -7.96
N ILE A 31 -9.25 -12.01 -8.85
CA ILE A 31 -10.29 -12.59 -9.72
C ILE A 31 -10.44 -14.06 -9.30
N GLY A 32 -11.47 -14.34 -8.50
CA GLY A 32 -11.60 -15.62 -7.81
C GLY A 32 -10.43 -15.84 -6.83
N LYS A 33 -9.52 -16.75 -7.17
CA LYS A 33 -8.27 -17.02 -6.41
C LYS A 33 -7.01 -16.45 -7.09
N LYS A 34 -7.14 -15.89 -8.29
CA LYS A 34 -5.98 -15.51 -9.10
C LYS A 34 -5.54 -14.07 -8.81
N VAL A 35 -4.24 -13.92 -8.64
CA VAL A 35 -3.59 -12.61 -8.56
C VAL A 35 -3.77 -11.87 -9.88
N THR A 36 -4.34 -10.66 -9.83
CA THR A 36 -4.50 -9.81 -11.02
C THR A 36 -3.16 -9.24 -11.46
N PRO A 37 -2.99 -8.88 -12.75
CA PRO A 37 -1.74 -8.23 -13.22
C PRO A 37 -1.41 -6.95 -12.45
N LEU A 38 -2.43 -6.25 -11.96
CA LEU A 38 -2.27 -5.05 -11.14
C LEU A 38 -1.71 -5.38 -9.76
N LEU A 39 -2.21 -6.45 -9.13
CA LEU A 39 -1.73 -6.94 -7.85
C LEU A 39 -0.34 -7.55 -7.97
N ALA A 40 -0.08 -8.36 -9.03
CA ALA A 40 1.22 -8.91 -9.31
C ALA A 40 2.30 -7.81 -9.38
N SER A 41 2.04 -6.71 -10.11
CA SER A 41 2.99 -5.60 -10.19
C SER A 41 3.34 -4.97 -8.84
N ARG A 42 2.41 -4.98 -7.87
CA ARG A 42 2.69 -4.53 -6.50
C ARG A 42 3.56 -5.51 -5.75
N ILE A 43 3.25 -6.81 -5.87
CA ILE A 43 4.02 -7.87 -5.20
C ILE A 43 5.44 -7.89 -5.74
N ASP A 44 5.63 -7.86 -7.05
CA ASP A 44 6.94 -7.79 -7.70
C ASP A 44 7.76 -6.59 -7.20
N ARG A 45 7.11 -5.44 -7.09
CA ARG A 45 7.77 -4.23 -6.53
C ARG A 45 8.12 -4.41 -5.06
N GLY A 46 7.28 -5.08 -4.28
CA GLY A 46 7.55 -5.42 -2.89
C GLY A 46 8.75 -6.35 -2.75
N ILE A 47 8.81 -7.39 -3.57
CA ILE A 47 9.92 -8.36 -3.63
C ILE A 47 11.23 -7.66 -4.02
N GLU A 48 11.20 -6.76 -5.02
CA GLU A 48 12.37 -5.97 -5.40
C GLU A 48 12.94 -5.15 -4.22
N ILE A 49 12.05 -4.52 -3.45
CA ILE A 49 12.44 -3.71 -2.28
C ILE A 49 12.95 -4.61 -1.15
N TYR A 50 12.31 -5.75 -0.92
CA TYR A 50 12.73 -6.76 0.05
C TYR A 50 14.18 -7.22 -0.21
N HIS A 51 14.49 -7.60 -1.45
CA HIS A 51 15.85 -8.02 -1.82
C HIS A 51 16.90 -6.90 -1.66
N LYS A 52 16.49 -5.62 -1.82
CA LYS A 52 17.37 -4.46 -1.57
C LYS A 52 17.57 -4.15 -0.10
N ASN A 53 16.79 -4.77 0.79
CA ASN A 53 16.83 -4.55 2.24
C ASN A 53 16.97 -5.87 3.00
N PRO A 54 18.16 -6.49 2.99
CA PRO A 54 18.39 -7.77 3.68
C PRO A 54 18.01 -7.71 5.16
N GLY A 55 17.25 -8.73 5.61
CA GLY A 55 16.70 -8.81 6.96
C GLY A 55 15.37 -8.07 7.16
N SER A 56 14.79 -7.47 6.10
CA SER A 56 13.41 -6.99 6.14
C SER A 56 12.40 -8.14 6.02
N LYS A 57 11.14 -7.89 6.41
CA LYS A 57 10.02 -8.82 6.19
C LYS A 57 8.97 -8.20 5.28
N LEU A 58 8.30 -9.05 4.51
CA LEU A 58 7.16 -8.67 3.67
C LEU A 58 5.85 -8.83 4.46
N ILE A 59 5.04 -7.79 4.53
CA ILE A 59 3.67 -7.87 5.04
C ILE A 59 2.73 -7.82 3.85
N MET A 60 2.01 -8.92 3.59
CA MET A 60 0.96 -8.99 2.58
C MET A 60 -0.36 -8.60 3.23
N SER A 61 -0.88 -7.43 2.86
CA SER A 61 -2.04 -6.85 3.52
C SER A 61 -3.22 -6.72 2.57
N GLY A 62 -4.27 -7.50 2.85
CA GLY A 62 -5.52 -7.53 2.11
C GLY A 62 -6.43 -8.63 2.61
N GLY A 63 -7.62 -8.26 3.08
CA GLY A 63 -8.65 -9.20 3.49
C GLY A 63 -9.42 -9.75 2.28
N GLN A 64 -10.49 -10.48 2.57
CA GLN A 64 -11.34 -11.06 1.55
C GLN A 64 -12.40 -10.05 1.08
N GLY A 65 -12.41 -9.76 -0.21
CA GLY A 65 -13.46 -8.99 -0.87
C GLY A 65 -14.76 -9.79 -1.07
N PRO A 66 -15.88 -9.13 -1.40
CA PRO A 66 -17.19 -9.78 -1.55
C PRO A 66 -17.22 -10.83 -2.68
N ASP A 67 -16.42 -10.63 -3.72
CA ASP A 67 -16.35 -11.51 -4.90
C ASP A 67 -15.09 -12.40 -4.90
N GLU A 68 -14.40 -12.50 -3.76
CA GLU A 68 -13.17 -13.26 -3.63
C GLU A 68 -13.40 -14.56 -2.84
N GLU A 69 -12.77 -15.65 -3.27
CA GLU A 69 -12.90 -16.95 -2.60
C GLU A 69 -11.94 -17.10 -1.42
N ILE A 70 -10.85 -16.32 -1.40
CA ILE A 70 -9.82 -16.33 -0.36
C ILE A 70 -9.40 -14.89 -0.06
N PRO A 71 -8.84 -14.58 1.13
CA PRO A 71 -8.23 -13.29 1.40
C PRO A 71 -7.11 -12.97 0.41
N GLU A 72 -7.03 -11.70 -0.04
CA GLU A 72 -5.99 -11.27 -0.99
C GLU A 72 -4.57 -11.57 -0.47
N SER A 73 -4.34 -11.36 0.82
CA SER A 73 -3.04 -11.58 1.47
C SER A 73 -2.52 -13.00 1.33
N HIS A 74 -3.40 -14.01 1.32
CA HIS A 74 -3.02 -15.42 1.13
C HIS A 74 -2.55 -15.67 -0.32
N ALA A 75 -3.29 -15.17 -1.31
CA ALA A 75 -2.87 -15.27 -2.71
C ALA A 75 -1.58 -14.51 -2.98
N MET A 76 -1.40 -13.34 -2.32
CA MET A 76 -0.18 -12.54 -2.41
C MET A 76 1.02 -13.25 -1.80
N ALA A 77 0.83 -13.94 -0.65
CA ALA A 77 1.87 -14.71 0.00
C ALA A 77 2.32 -15.89 -0.87
N ALA A 78 1.37 -16.68 -1.40
CA ALA A 78 1.68 -17.79 -2.31
C ALA A 78 2.45 -17.29 -3.55
N TYR A 79 2.04 -16.18 -4.15
CA TYR A 79 2.75 -15.58 -5.27
C TYR A 79 4.19 -15.19 -4.91
N ALA A 80 4.40 -14.59 -3.72
CA ALA A 80 5.73 -14.19 -3.29
C ALA A 80 6.64 -15.40 -2.99
N GLU A 81 6.10 -16.49 -2.44
CA GLU A 81 6.82 -17.76 -2.23
C GLU A 81 7.26 -18.37 -3.57
N GLU A 82 6.37 -18.40 -4.56
CA GLU A 82 6.69 -18.84 -5.93
C GLU A 82 7.81 -18.01 -6.59
N HIS A 83 7.96 -16.75 -6.15
CA HIS A 83 9.00 -15.83 -6.63
C HIS A 83 10.23 -15.76 -5.71
N GLY A 84 10.41 -16.77 -4.84
CA GLY A 84 11.64 -16.98 -4.09
C GLY A 84 11.74 -16.24 -2.76
N VAL A 85 10.66 -15.72 -2.21
CA VAL A 85 10.64 -15.16 -0.86
C VAL A 85 10.37 -16.28 0.15
N PRO A 86 11.25 -16.50 1.15
CA PRO A 86 11.02 -17.50 2.18
C PRO A 86 9.72 -17.23 2.97
N GLN A 87 8.93 -18.26 3.24
CA GLN A 87 7.70 -18.15 4.03
C GLN A 87 7.94 -17.53 5.42
N SER A 88 9.10 -17.79 6.02
CA SER A 88 9.51 -17.19 7.31
C SER A 88 9.58 -15.66 7.30
N ASP A 89 9.74 -15.06 6.12
CA ASP A 89 9.86 -13.62 5.93
C ASP A 89 8.56 -12.97 5.47
N ILE A 90 7.51 -13.77 5.25
CA ILE A 90 6.18 -13.29 4.85
C ILE A 90 5.26 -13.25 6.07
N ILE A 91 4.63 -12.10 6.27
CA ILE A 91 3.61 -11.89 7.30
C ILE A 91 2.28 -11.62 6.59
N ILE A 92 1.23 -12.34 6.99
CA ILE A 92 -0.11 -12.23 6.40
C ILE A 92 -0.98 -11.33 7.28
N GLU A 93 -1.61 -10.33 6.66
CA GLU A 93 -2.66 -9.50 7.25
C GLU A 93 -3.94 -9.66 6.40
N ASP A 94 -4.91 -10.41 6.89
CA ASP A 94 -6.11 -10.86 6.17
C ASP A 94 -7.43 -10.25 6.66
N ARG A 95 -7.39 -9.34 7.65
CA ARG A 95 -8.60 -8.77 8.29
C ARG A 95 -9.07 -7.47 7.69
N SER A 96 -8.23 -6.81 6.94
CA SER A 96 -8.49 -5.48 6.39
C SER A 96 -9.48 -5.51 5.22
N LYS A 97 -10.37 -4.52 5.20
CA LYS A 97 -11.34 -4.29 4.10
C LYS A 97 -11.17 -2.91 3.44
N THR A 98 -10.29 -2.09 3.97
CA THR A 98 -10.03 -0.73 3.48
C THR A 98 -8.54 -0.39 3.61
N THR A 99 -8.05 0.52 2.79
CA THR A 99 -6.65 0.99 2.88
C THR A 99 -6.30 1.50 4.28
N ASN A 100 -7.25 2.13 4.97
CA ASN A 100 -7.04 2.61 6.34
C ASN A 100 -6.82 1.45 7.33
N GLN A 101 -7.57 0.36 7.17
CA GLN A 101 -7.42 -0.86 7.96
C GLN A 101 -6.13 -1.61 7.59
N ASN A 102 -5.79 -1.70 6.29
CA ASN A 102 -4.53 -2.29 5.85
C ASN A 102 -3.35 -1.67 6.60
N LEU A 103 -3.26 -0.34 6.63
CA LEU A 103 -2.19 0.38 7.31
C LEU A 103 -2.19 0.12 8.83
N ARG A 104 -3.35 0.22 9.45
CA ARG A 104 -3.50 0.03 10.90
C ARG A 104 -3.14 -1.38 11.33
N PHE A 105 -3.68 -2.40 10.64
CA PHE A 105 -3.47 -3.79 11.04
C PHE A 105 -2.06 -4.27 10.68
N SER A 106 -1.51 -3.86 9.53
CA SER A 106 -0.11 -4.12 9.21
C SER A 106 0.84 -3.53 10.27
N HIS A 107 0.58 -2.29 10.71
CA HIS A 107 1.41 -1.66 11.75
C HIS A 107 1.36 -2.41 13.09
N GLN A 108 0.21 -3.01 13.45
CA GLN A 108 0.08 -3.82 14.65
C GLN A 108 0.90 -5.13 14.63
N LEU A 109 1.29 -5.60 13.44
CA LEU A 109 2.14 -6.79 13.24
C LEU A 109 3.64 -6.47 13.25
N MET A 110 4.00 -5.18 13.30
CA MET A 110 5.40 -4.74 13.31
C MET A 110 5.90 -4.59 14.74
N GLN A 111 7.22 -4.67 14.88
CA GLN A 111 7.88 -4.31 16.13
C GLN A 111 7.81 -2.78 16.36
N PRO A 112 7.77 -2.32 17.61
CA PRO A 112 7.83 -0.89 17.93
C PRO A 112 9.04 -0.22 17.29
N ASP A 113 8.89 1.05 16.88
CA ASP A 113 9.94 1.89 16.29
C ASP A 113 10.59 1.37 15.01
N SER A 114 9.97 0.37 14.36
CA SER A 114 10.48 -0.17 13.10
C SER A 114 10.24 0.76 11.91
N THR A 115 11.20 0.76 10.99
CA THR A 115 11.09 1.49 9.73
C THR A 115 10.39 0.64 8.68
N PHE A 116 9.42 1.20 7.97
CA PHE A 116 8.69 0.46 6.94
C PHE A 116 8.35 1.32 5.73
N CYS A 117 8.06 0.65 4.64
CA CYS A 117 7.50 1.28 3.45
C CYS A 117 6.17 0.64 3.06
N ILE A 118 5.39 1.40 2.29
CA ILE A 118 4.13 0.98 1.69
C ILE A 118 4.34 0.83 0.19
N VAL A 119 3.95 -0.31 -0.36
CA VAL A 119 3.98 -0.59 -1.79
C VAL A 119 2.55 -0.67 -2.31
N THR A 120 2.26 0.18 -3.28
CA THR A 120 0.98 0.22 -3.98
C THR A 120 1.17 0.78 -5.40
N ASN A 121 0.12 0.90 -6.21
CA ASN A 121 0.28 1.51 -7.54
C ASN A 121 0.62 3.01 -7.46
N SER A 122 1.38 3.51 -8.42
CA SER A 122 1.91 4.88 -8.41
C SER A 122 0.84 5.96 -8.16
N TYR A 123 -0.34 5.82 -8.78
CA TYR A 123 -1.46 6.75 -8.60
C TYR A 123 -2.08 6.72 -7.19
N HIS A 124 -1.88 5.63 -6.44
CA HIS A 124 -2.46 5.43 -5.11
C HIS A 124 -1.51 5.78 -3.94
N VAL A 125 -0.21 5.90 -4.20
CA VAL A 125 0.83 6.15 -3.18
C VAL A 125 0.51 7.37 -2.33
N TYR A 126 0.16 8.49 -2.96
CA TYR A 126 -0.12 9.73 -2.25
C TYR A 126 -1.27 9.57 -1.24
N ARG A 127 -2.39 8.96 -1.65
CA ARG A 127 -3.52 8.69 -0.76
C ARG A 127 -3.14 7.78 0.40
N ALA A 128 -2.37 6.72 0.14
CA ALA A 128 -1.89 5.81 1.17
C ALA A 128 -1.01 6.54 2.21
N LEU A 129 -0.09 7.41 1.77
CA LEU A 129 0.75 8.21 2.65
C LEU A 129 -0.03 9.22 3.50
N VAL A 130 -1.05 9.86 2.91
CA VAL A 130 -1.94 10.77 3.66
C VAL A 130 -2.70 10.01 4.75
N LEU A 131 -3.20 8.81 4.45
CA LEU A 131 -3.88 7.95 5.44
C LEU A 131 -2.92 7.48 6.53
N ALA A 132 -1.69 7.08 6.17
CA ALA A 132 -0.66 6.71 7.13
C ALA A 132 -0.32 7.86 8.08
N LYS A 133 -0.08 9.06 7.53
CA LYS A 133 0.20 10.27 8.34
C LYS A 133 -0.93 10.59 9.32
N ARG A 134 -2.20 10.37 8.93
CA ARG A 134 -3.36 10.56 9.83
C ARG A 134 -3.39 9.60 11.01
N GLN A 135 -2.81 8.42 10.84
CA GLN A 135 -2.66 7.43 11.91
C GLN A 135 -1.36 7.65 12.72
N GLY A 136 -0.63 8.74 12.47
CA GLY A 136 0.65 9.02 13.12
C GLY A 136 1.81 8.15 12.60
N LEU A 137 1.60 7.39 11.51
CA LEU A 137 2.60 6.48 10.98
C LEU A 137 3.62 7.23 10.13
N LYS A 138 4.89 6.99 10.39
CA LYS A 138 6.02 7.50 9.60
C LYS A 138 6.50 6.41 8.66
N CYS A 139 6.22 6.55 7.38
CA CYS A 139 6.58 5.55 6.37
C CYS A 139 6.89 6.20 5.03
N ILE A 140 7.44 5.40 4.12
CA ILE A 140 7.75 5.79 2.76
C ILE A 140 6.80 5.05 1.82
N GLY A 141 6.46 5.69 0.70
CA GLY A 141 5.62 5.07 -0.32
C GLY A 141 6.41 4.72 -1.58
N TYR A 142 6.25 3.50 -2.05
CA TYR A 142 6.78 3.06 -3.34
C TYR A 142 5.66 2.72 -4.31
N GLY A 143 5.77 3.28 -5.52
CA GLY A 143 4.83 3.01 -6.60
C GLY A 143 5.23 1.79 -7.42
N ALA A 144 4.30 0.87 -7.61
CA ALA A 144 4.40 -0.17 -8.62
C ALA A 144 3.97 0.39 -9.99
N LYS A 145 4.63 -0.06 -11.06
CA LYS A 145 4.33 0.37 -12.42
C LYS A 145 2.91 -0.06 -12.81
N THR A 146 2.16 0.86 -13.40
CA THR A 146 0.81 0.60 -13.90
C THR A 146 0.78 0.92 -15.39
N LYS A 147 0.10 0.10 -16.19
CA LYS A 147 -0.08 0.38 -17.62
C LYS A 147 -0.81 1.71 -17.79
N TRP A 148 -0.35 2.55 -18.72
CA TRP A 148 -0.77 3.94 -18.88
C TRP A 148 -2.30 4.15 -19.06
N TYR A 149 -2.99 3.22 -19.71
CA TYR A 149 -4.43 3.31 -19.98
C TYR A 149 -5.30 3.09 -18.73
N PHE A 150 -4.79 2.43 -17.67
CA PHE A 150 -5.46 2.38 -16.38
C PHE A 150 -5.20 3.64 -15.55
N THR A 151 -4.16 4.39 -15.90
CA THR A 151 -3.65 5.47 -15.07
C THR A 151 -4.60 6.68 -15.09
N LEU A 152 -5.21 7.04 -16.23
CA LEU A 152 -6.05 8.24 -16.33
C LEU A 152 -7.33 8.13 -15.48
N ASN A 153 -8.10 7.05 -15.63
CA ASN A 153 -9.31 6.83 -14.84
C ASN A 153 -8.99 6.66 -13.35
N ALA A 154 -7.86 6.02 -13.04
CA ALA A 154 -7.40 5.88 -11.68
C ALA A 154 -7.03 7.23 -11.05
N PHE A 155 -6.35 8.12 -11.76
CA PHE A 155 -6.03 9.47 -11.26
C PHE A 155 -7.27 10.31 -10.97
N ILE A 156 -8.30 10.26 -11.82
CA ILE A 156 -9.55 10.97 -11.59
C ILE A 156 -10.22 10.45 -10.31
N ARG A 157 -10.31 9.13 -10.15
CA ARG A 157 -10.89 8.49 -8.96
C ARG A 157 -10.12 8.86 -7.69
N GLU A 158 -8.80 8.80 -7.72
CA GLU A 158 -7.94 9.14 -6.57
C GLU A 158 -8.02 10.63 -6.23
N PHE A 159 -8.15 11.50 -7.22
CA PHE A 159 -8.36 12.93 -7.01
C PHE A 159 -9.69 13.22 -6.31
N ILE A 160 -10.78 12.56 -6.74
CA ILE A 160 -12.09 12.68 -6.07
C ILE A 160 -12.02 12.15 -4.64
N ALA A 161 -11.39 10.99 -4.43
CA ALA A 161 -11.20 10.41 -3.10
C ALA A 161 -10.40 11.34 -2.18
N TYR A 162 -9.37 12.00 -2.70
CA TYR A 162 -8.60 13.00 -1.97
C TYR A 162 -9.43 14.22 -1.56
N LEU A 163 -10.27 14.74 -2.46
CA LEU A 163 -11.18 15.86 -2.15
C LEU A 163 -12.16 15.50 -1.03
N VAL A 164 -12.71 14.29 -1.04
CA VAL A 164 -13.61 13.81 0.03
C VAL A 164 -12.87 13.71 1.36
N ILE A 165 -11.63 13.22 1.34
CA ILE A 165 -10.79 13.12 2.52
C ILE A 165 -10.46 14.50 3.09
N THR A 166 -10.10 15.48 2.25
CA THR A 166 -9.78 16.84 2.70
C THR A 166 -10.99 17.60 3.21
N LYS A 167 -12.18 17.46 2.58
CA LYS A 167 -13.44 18.03 3.12
C LYS A 167 -13.77 17.50 4.52
N ARG A 168 -13.63 16.20 4.75
CA ARG A 168 -13.82 15.64 6.11
C ARG A 168 -12.83 16.21 7.13
N MET A 169 -11.62 16.59 6.70
CA MET A 169 -10.63 17.23 7.59
C MET A 169 -11.08 18.63 8.03
N GLN A 170 -11.63 19.41 7.12
CA GLN A 170 -12.09 20.77 7.45
C GLN A 170 -13.31 20.73 8.38
N CYS A 171 -14.24 19.78 8.20
CA CYS A 171 -15.39 19.62 9.09
C CYS A 171 -15.02 19.20 10.52
N THR A 172 -14.04 18.30 10.69
CA THR A 172 -13.59 17.90 12.05
C THR A 172 -12.78 18.98 12.75
N SER A 173 -12.00 19.78 12.02
CA SER A 173 -11.26 20.91 12.57
C SER A 173 -12.19 22.07 13.01
N LEU A 174 -13.31 22.28 12.32
CA LEU A 174 -14.33 23.28 12.69
C LEU A 174 -15.20 22.85 13.87
N ALA A 175 -15.38 21.55 14.08
CA ALA A 175 -16.16 20.99 15.19
C ALA A 175 -15.36 20.90 16.51
N SER A 176 -14.05 21.17 16.48
CA SER A 176 -13.15 21.15 17.65
C SER A 176 -12.71 22.56 18.11
N LEU A 177 -13.30 23.60 17.57
CA LEU A 177 -13.11 24.98 18.11
C LEU A 177 -14.12 25.19 19.23
N PRO A 178 -13.66 25.64 20.42
CA PRO A 178 -14.51 25.90 21.59
C PRO A 178 -15.46 27.06 21.37
#